data_139fa549a0032108da80c605fcf90a3f
#
_entry.id   139fa549a0032108da80c605fcf90a3f
#
_cell.length_a   1.000
_cell.length_b   1.000
_cell.length_c   1.000
_cell.angle_alpha   90.00
_cell.angle_beta   90.00
_cell.angle_gamma   90.00
#
_symmetry.space_group_name_H-M   'P 1'
#
loop_
_entity.id
_entity.type
_entity.pdbx_description
1 polymer ?
#
loop_
_entity_poly.entity_id
_entity_poly.type
_entity_poly.pdbx_seq_one_letter_code
_entity_poly.pdbx_strand_id
1 'polypeptide(L)'
;HKAATGWAVPNTWILLDNQSTVDVFCNGALLRNIRKAETSCRISCNAGMVSTDLIGDLPGYPNPVWYHSAGIANILSLHRVGQSCRIQYDNRKDGGAFRVVKSDGTVREFVPSVTGLHYCDTSEGHGLMMSIVTVADKRSKYTVRAYRQALLARRIQDTIGRPSTRDYVKIVEGG
;
A
#
# COMPACT_ATOMS: atom_id res chain seq x y z
N HIS A 1 24.86 28.23 0.65
CA HIS A 1 24.14 26.96 0.68
C HIS A 1 23.06 27.05 1.74
N LYS A 2 21.80 27.25 1.34
CA LYS A 2 20.66 27.09 2.25
C LYS A 2 20.52 25.59 2.54
N ALA A 3 20.64 25.21 3.82
CA ALA A 3 20.29 23.88 4.26
C ALA A 3 18.84 23.59 3.81
N ALA A 4 18.66 22.50 3.05
CA ALA A 4 17.35 22.01 2.75
C ALA A 4 16.66 21.75 4.10
N THR A 5 15.53 22.36 4.34
CA THR A 5 14.66 22.05 5.49
C THR A 5 14.30 20.57 5.32
N GLY A 6 14.92 19.72 6.15
CA GLY A 6 14.79 18.27 6.06
C GLY A 6 13.34 17.88 6.30
N TRP A 7 12.65 17.47 5.22
CA TRP A 7 11.36 16.84 5.33
C TRP A 7 11.55 15.47 6.01
N ALA A 8 11.03 15.34 7.21
CA ALA A 8 11.09 14.09 7.95
C ALA A 8 9.88 13.21 7.55
N VAL A 9 10.15 11.92 7.29
CA VAL A 9 9.10 10.95 7.06
C VAL A 9 8.29 10.78 8.34
N PRO A 10 6.95 10.93 8.32
CA PRO A 10 6.13 10.68 9.50
C PRO A 10 6.33 9.25 10.01
N ASN A 11 6.44 9.06 11.32
CA ASN A 11 6.65 7.76 11.93
C ASN A 11 5.42 6.84 11.86
N THR A 12 4.25 7.38 11.45
CA THR A 12 3.03 6.63 11.14
C THR A 12 3.02 6.06 9.72
N TRP A 13 3.91 6.50 8.87
CA TRP A 13 3.99 5.99 7.51
C TRP A 13 4.76 4.68 7.44
N ILE A 14 4.23 3.74 6.66
CA ILE A 14 4.95 2.56 6.20
C ILE A 14 5.28 2.80 4.72
N LEU A 15 6.56 2.80 4.39
CA LEU A 15 7.03 2.94 3.00
C LEU A 15 7.10 1.56 2.33
N LEU A 16 6.77 1.51 1.04
CA LEU A 16 7.05 0.36 0.18
C LEU A 16 8.22 0.74 -0.73
N ASP A 17 9.38 0.14 -0.48
CA ASP A 17 10.64 0.50 -1.12
C ASP A 17 11.16 -0.62 -2.02
N ASN A 18 11.37 -0.31 -3.29
CA ASN A 18 11.91 -1.24 -4.28
C ASN A 18 13.45 -1.38 -4.20
N GLN A 19 14.12 -0.53 -3.44
CA GLN A 19 15.57 -0.53 -3.24
C GLN A 19 15.97 -1.25 -1.95
N SER A 20 15.03 -1.43 -1.03
CA SER A 20 15.32 -2.12 0.23
C SER A 20 15.35 -3.64 0.05
N THR A 21 16.34 -4.29 0.64
CA THR A 21 16.47 -5.76 0.69
C THR A 21 15.90 -6.36 1.98
N VAL A 22 15.56 -5.51 2.96
CA VAL A 22 15.06 -5.92 4.27
C VAL A 22 13.85 -5.08 4.67
N ASP A 23 12.98 -5.66 5.50
CA ASP A 23 11.91 -4.93 6.16
C ASP A 23 12.44 -4.39 7.48
N VAL A 24 12.38 -3.07 7.70
CA VAL A 24 12.88 -2.44 8.93
C VAL A 24 11.93 -1.36 9.42
N PHE A 25 11.67 -1.35 10.71
CA PHE A 25 10.74 -0.44 11.36
C PHE A 25 11.42 0.33 12.48
N CYS A 26 11.12 1.61 12.60
CA CYS A 26 11.56 2.46 13.71
C CYS A 26 10.44 2.71 14.73
N ASN A 27 9.18 2.60 14.33
CA ASN A 27 8.04 2.78 15.20
C ASN A 27 7.57 1.45 15.79
N GLY A 28 7.94 1.19 17.05
CA GLY A 28 7.55 -0.03 17.77
C GLY A 28 6.03 -0.13 18.03
N ALA A 29 5.28 0.99 18.01
CA ALA A 29 3.83 0.95 18.17
C ALA A 29 3.09 0.25 17.01
N LEU A 30 3.73 0.11 15.86
CA LEU A 30 3.20 -0.64 14.71
C LEU A 30 3.44 -2.15 14.82
N LEU A 31 4.23 -2.59 15.78
CA LEU A 31 4.69 -3.96 15.91
C LEU A 31 4.11 -4.63 17.15
N ARG A 32 3.97 -5.93 17.08
CA ARG A 32 3.66 -6.81 18.22
C ARG A 32 4.88 -7.71 18.48
N ASN A 33 4.96 -8.28 19.70
CA ASN A 33 5.96 -9.28 20.06
C ASN A 33 7.40 -8.87 19.66
N ILE A 34 7.82 -7.65 20.00
CA ILE A 34 9.20 -7.23 19.79
C ILE A 34 10.11 -8.11 20.66
N ARG A 35 11.05 -8.79 20.00
CA ARG A 35 11.92 -9.80 20.63
C ARG A 35 13.27 -9.85 19.95
N LYS A 36 14.25 -10.46 20.63
CA LYS A 36 15.55 -10.75 20.03
C LYS A 36 15.43 -11.83 18.97
N ALA A 37 16.10 -11.61 17.85
CA ALA A 37 16.32 -12.62 16.82
C ALA A 37 17.57 -13.45 17.16
N GLU A 38 17.68 -14.63 16.56
CA GLU A 38 18.85 -15.48 16.68
C GLU A 38 20.09 -14.89 15.97
N THR A 39 19.86 -13.98 15.02
CA THR A 39 20.89 -13.32 14.22
C THR A 39 20.74 -11.81 14.30
N SER A 40 21.76 -11.07 13.89
CA SER A 40 21.69 -9.62 13.75
C SER A 40 21.60 -9.22 12.27
N CYS A 41 20.82 -8.18 11.99
CA CYS A 41 20.77 -7.55 10.68
C CYS A 41 21.69 -6.33 10.65
N ARG A 42 22.53 -6.24 9.62
CA ARG A 42 23.30 -5.03 9.29
C ARG A 42 22.61 -4.31 8.15
N ILE A 43 22.28 -3.06 8.37
CA ILE A 43 21.60 -2.20 7.42
C ILE A 43 22.60 -1.13 6.98
N SER A 44 22.97 -1.16 5.71
CA SER A 44 23.85 -0.14 5.10
C SER A 44 22.98 0.87 4.38
N CYS A 45 23.16 2.15 4.66
CA CYS A 45 22.53 3.25 3.94
C CYS A 45 23.52 4.40 3.75
N ASN A 46 23.15 5.41 2.99
CA ASN A 46 24.02 6.57 2.72
C ASN A 46 24.44 7.33 4.01
N ALA A 47 23.71 7.17 5.10
CA ALA A 47 24.02 7.77 6.40
C ALA A 47 24.98 6.91 7.26
N GLY A 48 25.39 5.73 6.76
CA GLY A 48 26.27 4.83 7.47
C GLY A 48 25.71 3.41 7.61
N MET A 49 26.27 2.66 8.56
CA MET A 49 25.88 1.29 8.86
C MET A 49 25.26 1.23 10.26
N VAL A 50 24.11 0.62 10.37
CA VAL A 50 23.46 0.32 11.64
C VAL A 50 23.22 -1.18 11.77
N SER A 51 23.13 -1.69 13.00
CA SER A 51 22.80 -3.09 13.24
C SER A 51 21.67 -3.20 14.27
N THR A 52 20.86 -4.22 14.13
CA THR A 52 19.84 -4.57 15.11
C THR A 52 19.73 -6.09 15.24
N ASP A 53 19.44 -6.56 16.45
CA ASP A 53 19.11 -7.95 16.76
C ASP A 53 17.64 -8.09 17.18
N LEU A 54 16.84 -7.02 17.03
CA LEU A 54 15.42 -7.00 17.38
C LEU A 54 14.55 -7.20 16.14
N ILE A 55 13.50 -8.01 16.31
CA ILE A 55 12.44 -8.24 15.34
C ILE A 55 11.09 -8.04 16.01
N GLY A 56 10.07 -7.73 15.20
CA GLY A 56 8.68 -7.65 15.66
C GLY A 56 7.72 -8.11 14.57
N ASP A 57 6.47 -8.35 14.95
CA ASP A 57 5.43 -8.84 14.05
C ASP A 57 4.53 -7.68 13.62
N LEU A 58 4.53 -7.35 12.33
CA LEU A 58 3.62 -6.37 11.76
C LEU A 58 2.24 -7.01 11.53
N PRO A 59 1.14 -6.50 12.12
CA PRO A 59 -0.19 -7.07 11.94
C PRO A 59 -0.57 -7.22 10.47
N GLY A 60 -1.01 -8.43 10.09
CA GLY A 60 -1.39 -8.77 8.72
C GLY A 60 -0.23 -8.85 7.72
N TYR A 61 0.99 -9.02 8.19
CA TYR A 61 2.17 -9.36 7.39
C TYR A 61 2.77 -10.68 7.90
N PRO A 62 3.08 -11.65 7.03
CA PRO A 62 3.40 -13.02 7.46
C PRO A 62 4.81 -13.17 8.02
N ASN A 63 5.71 -12.23 7.73
CA ASN A 63 7.10 -12.33 8.12
C ASN A 63 7.43 -11.33 9.24
N PRO A 64 8.31 -11.67 10.19
CA PRO A 64 8.83 -10.70 11.12
C PRO A 64 9.63 -9.62 10.39
N VAL A 65 9.58 -8.40 10.91
CA VAL A 65 10.33 -7.26 10.42
C VAL A 65 11.41 -6.87 11.43
N TRP A 66 12.53 -6.35 10.97
CA TRP A 66 13.57 -5.83 11.83
C TRP A 66 13.09 -4.57 12.56
N TYR A 67 13.42 -4.44 13.82
CA TYR A 67 13.09 -3.26 14.62
C TYR A 67 14.38 -2.52 15.03
N HIS A 68 14.42 -1.23 14.71
CA HIS A 68 15.53 -0.34 15.08
C HIS A 68 14.99 1.05 15.44
N SER A 69 14.85 1.33 16.73
CA SER A 69 14.19 2.54 17.25
C SER A 69 14.82 3.86 16.81
N ALA A 70 16.10 3.89 16.49
CA ALA A 70 16.80 5.06 15.96
C ALA A 70 16.73 5.18 14.42
N GLY A 71 15.94 4.33 13.75
CA GLY A 71 15.69 4.42 12.31
C GLY A 71 14.87 5.66 11.96
N ILE A 72 14.93 6.06 10.70
CA ILE A 72 14.27 7.28 10.18
C ILE A 72 12.92 7.01 9.52
N ALA A 73 12.58 5.76 9.26
CA ALA A 73 11.32 5.37 8.59
C ALA A 73 10.97 3.91 8.89
N ASN A 74 9.68 3.57 8.65
CA ASN A 74 9.24 2.17 8.61
C ASN A 74 9.20 1.75 7.15
N ILE A 75 9.95 0.73 6.78
CA ILE A 75 10.16 0.30 5.40
C ILE A 75 9.77 -1.16 5.25
N LEU A 76 8.95 -1.44 4.25
CA LEU A 76 8.73 -2.77 3.69
C LEU A 76 9.47 -2.88 2.35
N SER A 77 10.25 -3.92 2.20
CA SER A 77 10.89 -4.26 0.93
C SER A 77 9.84 -4.75 -0.08
N LEU A 78 9.74 -4.09 -1.23
CA LEU A 78 8.84 -4.53 -2.31
C LEU A 78 9.11 -5.98 -2.70
N HIS A 79 10.39 -6.38 -2.76
CA HIS A 79 10.78 -7.76 -3.08
C HIS A 79 10.24 -8.76 -2.05
N ARG A 80 10.42 -8.50 -0.75
CA ARG A 80 9.96 -9.40 0.31
C ARG A 80 8.44 -9.47 0.40
N VAL A 81 7.77 -8.34 0.25
CA VAL A 81 6.30 -8.30 0.17
C VAL A 81 5.80 -9.14 -1.00
N GLY A 82 6.45 -9.06 -2.17
CA GLY A 82 6.09 -9.84 -3.35
C GLY A 82 6.25 -11.35 -3.23
N GLN A 83 7.07 -11.81 -2.27
CA GLN A 83 7.21 -13.26 -1.99
C GLN A 83 5.99 -13.86 -1.29
N SER A 84 5.21 -13.06 -0.57
CA SER A 84 4.08 -13.54 0.25
C SER A 84 2.73 -12.91 -0.11
N CYS A 85 2.74 -11.81 -0.88
CA CYS A 85 1.54 -11.07 -1.26
C CYS A 85 1.52 -10.81 -2.75
N ARG A 86 0.32 -10.78 -3.33
CA ARG A 86 0.17 -10.33 -4.72
C ARG A 86 0.26 -8.80 -4.77
N ILE A 87 1.16 -8.27 -5.59
CA ILE A 87 1.33 -6.83 -5.81
C ILE A 87 0.72 -6.45 -7.15
N GLN A 88 -0.05 -5.37 -7.16
CA GLN A 88 -0.62 -4.76 -8.35
C GLN A 88 -0.16 -3.31 -8.42
N TYR A 89 0.28 -2.88 -9.59
CA TYR A 89 0.66 -1.49 -9.86
C TYR A 89 0.23 -1.10 -11.27
N ASP A 90 -0.41 0.04 -11.38
CA ASP A 90 -0.73 0.64 -12.67
C ASP A 90 -0.57 2.16 -12.53
N ASN A 91 0.46 2.72 -13.17
CA ASN A 91 0.75 4.15 -13.13
C ASN A 91 -0.32 5.01 -13.83
N ARG A 92 -1.25 4.41 -14.55
CA ARG A 92 -2.36 5.08 -15.23
C ARG A 92 -3.68 5.00 -14.45
N LYS A 93 -3.69 4.20 -13.38
CA LYS A 93 -4.85 4.00 -12.50
C LYS A 93 -4.47 4.31 -11.07
N ASP A 94 -5.46 4.62 -10.28
CA ASP A 94 -5.35 4.81 -8.83
C ASP A 94 -4.22 5.80 -8.43
N GLY A 95 -3.89 6.77 -9.32
CA GLY A 95 -2.83 7.74 -9.09
C GLY A 95 -1.42 7.14 -9.03
N GLY A 96 -1.21 5.90 -9.51
CA GLY A 96 0.07 5.18 -9.40
C GLY A 96 0.30 4.53 -8.04
N ALA A 97 -0.74 4.12 -7.35
CA ALA A 97 -0.63 3.40 -6.09
C ALA A 97 -0.25 1.93 -6.28
N PHE A 98 0.56 1.40 -5.37
CA PHE A 98 0.73 -0.04 -5.22
C PHE A 98 -0.40 -0.62 -4.35
N ARG A 99 -0.98 -1.71 -4.79
CA ARG A 99 -2.01 -2.48 -4.06
C ARG A 99 -1.44 -3.84 -3.68
N VAL A 100 -1.21 -4.03 -2.41
CA VAL A 100 -0.72 -5.28 -1.83
C VAL A 100 -1.91 -6.10 -1.34
N VAL A 101 -2.23 -7.17 -2.06
CA VAL A 101 -3.32 -8.09 -1.72
C VAL A 101 -2.76 -9.19 -0.83
N LYS A 102 -3.23 -9.25 0.41
CA LYS A 102 -2.81 -10.24 1.41
C LYS A 102 -3.54 -11.56 1.20
N SER A 103 -3.08 -12.61 1.88
CA SER A 103 -3.68 -13.95 1.81
C SER A 103 -5.13 -14.02 2.30
N ASP A 104 -5.53 -13.13 3.22
CA ASP A 104 -6.90 -13.00 3.72
C ASP A 104 -7.83 -12.20 2.77
N GLY A 105 -7.30 -11.77 1.61
CA GLY A 105 -8.02 -10.98 0.61
C GLY A 105 -8.08 -9.48 0.94
N THR A 106 -7.59 -9.03 2.10
CA THR A 106 -7.49 -7.59 2.40
C THR A 106 -6.40 -6.93 1.56
N VAL A 107 -6.57 -5.64 1.27
CA VAL A 107 -5.58 -4.86 0.49
C VAL A 107 -4.97 -3.78 1.36
N ARG A 108 -3.66 -3.66 1.29
CA ARG A 108 -2.94 -2.47 1.75
C ARG A 108 -2.54 -1.65 0.53
N GLU A 109 -2.93 -0.40 0.54
CA GLU A 109 -2.64 0.53 -0.54
C GLU A 109 -1.47 1.44 -0.15
N PHE A 110 -0.51 1.61 -1.06
CA PHE A 110 0.63 2.51 -0.90
C PHE A 110 0.54 3.57 -1.98
N VAL A 111 0.16 4.77 -1.59
CA VAL A 111 -0.02 5.90 -2.50
C VAL A 111 1.28 6.68 -2.69
N PRO A 112 1.51 7.30 -3.86
CA PRO A 112 2.67 8.14 -4.07
C PRO A 112 2.55 9.44 -3.27
N SER A 113 3.60 9.81 -2.55
CA SER A 113 3.76 11.13 -1.96
C SER A 113 4.20 12.15 -3.02
N VAL A 114 4.14 13.43 -2.67
CA VAL A 114 4.66 14.53 -3.53
C VAL A 114 6.17 14.41 -3.81
N THR A 115 6.90 13.67 -2.99
CA THR A 115 8.34 13.41 -3.14
C THR A 115 8.64 12.10 -3.88
N GLY A 116 7.62 11.35 -4.32
CA GLY A 116 7.75 10.12 -5.07
C GLY A 116 7.90 8.85 -4.21
N LEU A 117 7.84 8.96 -2.88
CA LEU A 117 7.81 7.79 -1.99
C LEU A 117 6.41 7.17 -2.00
N HIS A 118 6.31 5.85 -2.07
CA HIS A 118 5.05 5.15 -1.89
C HIS A 118 4.85 4.80 -0.42
N TYR A 119 3.74 5.24 0.16
CA TYR A 119 3.47 5.08 1.59
C TYR A 119 2.02 4.69 1.89
N CYS A 120 1.85 4.04 3.02
CA CYS A 120 0.58 3.77 3.67
C CYS A 120 0.60 4.47 5.04
N ASP A 121 -0.31 5.41 5.27
CA ASP A 121 -0.44 6.07 6.57
C ASP A 121 -1.27 5.22 7.53
N THR A 122 -0.75 5.01 8.72
CA THR A 122 -1.42 4.21 9.77
C THR A 122 -2.15 5.06 10.80
N SER A 123 -2.04 6.41 10.75
CA SER A 123 -2.61 7.33 11.74
C SER A 123 -4.14 7.35 11.74
N GLU A 124 -4.76 7.11 10.59
CA GLU A 124 -6.21 7.20 10.43
C GLU A 124 -6.95 5.86 10.64
N GLY A 125 -6.29 4.85 11.22
CA GLY A 125 -6.87 3.51 11.35
C GLY A 125 -7.04 2.76 10.03
N HIS A 126 -6.84 3.41 8.89
CA HIS A 126 -6.96 2.83 7.55
C HIS A 126 -5.73 1.98 7.16
N GLY A 127 -4.58 2.21 7.81
CA GLY A 127 -3.32 1.54 7.48
C GLY A 127 -3.24 0.07 7.87
N LEU A 128 -4.06 -0.39 8.80
CA LEU A 128 -4.04 -1.78 9.28
C LEU A 128 -5.14 -2.65 8.66
N MET A 129 -6.23 -2.04 8.18
CA MET A 129 -7.33 -2.74 7.53
C MET A 129 -8.06 -1.81 6.56
N MET A 130 -7.58 -1.66 5.33
CA MET A 130 -8.54 -1.39 4.27
C MET A 130 -9.27 -2.71 4.01
N SER A 131 -10.46 -2.82 4.57
CA SER A 131 -11.44 -3.78 4.12
C SER A 131 -11.68 -3.47 2.65
N ILE A 132 -11.30 -4.38 1.74
CA ILE A 132 -11.81 -4.28 0.39
C ILE A 132 -13.32 -4.40 0.56
N VAL A 133 -14.02 -3.32 0.24
CA VAL A 133 -15.42 -3.45 -0.12
C VAL A 133 -15.41 -4.35 -1.36
N THR A 134 -15.60 -5.64 -1.18
CA THR A 134 -15.61 -6.61 -2.27
C THR A 134 -16.69 -6.22 -3.26
N VAL A 135 -16.61 -6.71 -4.50
CA VAL A 135 -17.72 -6.54 -5.45
C VAL A 135 -19.04 -7.03 -4.82
N ALA A 136 -18.97 -8.02 -3.92
CA ALA A 136 -20.12 -8.51 -3.15
C ALA A 136 -20.62 -7.46 -2.14
N ASP A 137 -19.75 -6.78 -1.40
CA ASP A 137 -20.13 -5.73 -0.43
C ASP A 137 -20.66 -4.47 -1.15
N LYS A 138 -20.06 -4.12 -2.28
CA LYS A 138 -20.62 -3.07 -3.15
C LYS A 138 -21.98 -3.48 -3.69
N ARG A 139 -22.15 -4.76 -4.05
CA ARG A 139 -23.43 -5.29 -4.55
C ARG A 139 -24.54 -5.17 -3.51
N SER A 140 -24.25 -5.39 -2.22
CA SER A 140 -25.23 -5.26 -1.14
C SER A 140 -25.76 -3.83 -0.95
N LYS A 141 -25.01 -2.81 -1.39
CA LYS A 141 -25.40 -1.39 -1.33
C LYS A 141 -26.27 -0.94 -2.49
N TYR A 142 -26.45 -1.78 -3.51
CA TYR A 142 -27.25 -1.46 -4.69
C TYR A 142 -28.46 -2.39 -4.79
N THR A 143 -29.59 -1.85 -5.24
CA THR A 143 -30.74 -2.68 -5.58
C THR A 143 -30.39 -3.63 -6.74
N VAL A 144 -31.04 -4.78 -6.83
CA VAL A 144 -30.85 -5.74 -7.93
C VAL A 144 -31.04 -5.06 -9.30
N ARG A 145 -31.97 -4.09 -9.39
CA ARG A 145 -32.23 -3.30 -10.60
C ARG A 145 -31.02 -2.42 -10.94
N ALA A 146 -30.50 -1.65 -9.98
CA ALA A 146 -29.35 -0.77 -10.19
C ALA A 146 -28.10 -1.57 -10.60
N TYR A 147 -27.89 -2.74 -10.00
CA TYR A 147 -26.79 -3.62 -10.37
C TYR A 147 -26.90 -4.15 -11.81
N ARG A 148 -28.10 -4.60 -12.22
CA ARG A 148 -28.35 -5.05 -13.61
C ARG A 148 -28.15 -3.92 -14.62
N GLN A 149 -28.60 -2.71 -14.32
CA GLN A 149 -28.39 -1.53 -15.17
C GLN A 149 -26.90 -1.20 -15.31
N ALA A 150 -26.13 -1.25 -14.23
CA ALA A 150 -24.68 -1.03 -14.28
C ALA A 150 -23.95 -2.09 -15.12
N LEU A 151 -24.35 -3.37 -15.05
CA LEU A 151 -23.80 -4.42 -15.91
C LEU A 151 -24.15 -4.20 -17.38
N LEU A 152 -25.36 -3.77 -17.69
CA LEU A 152 -25.76 -3.46 -19.05
C LEU A 152 -24.98 -2.27 -19.61
N ALA A 153 -24.84 -1.19 -18.82
CA ALA A 153 -24.04 -0.02 -19.19
C ALA A 153 -22.58 -0.40 -19.50
N ARG A 154 -21.96 -1.26 -18.68
CA ARG A 154 -20.62 -1.77 -18.93
C ARG A 154 -20.52 -2.57 -20.23
N ARG A 155 -21.48 -3.44 -20.52
CA ARG A 155 -21.52 -4.18 -21.78
C ARG A 155 -21.60 -3.25 -22.99
N ILE A 156 -22.47 -2.24 -22.93
CA ILE A 156 -22.59 -1.25 -24.00
C ILE A 156 -21.26 -0.48 -24.14
N GLN A 157 -20.66 -0.04 -23.05
CA GLN A 157 -19.35 0.63 -23.04
C GLN A 157 -18.23 -0.23 -23.65
N ASP A 158 -18.23 -1.54 -23.37
CA ASP A 158 -17.28 -2.48 -23.97
C ASP A 158 -17.52 -2.64 -25.48
N THR A 159 -18.76 -2.63 -25.93
CA THR A 159 -19.13 -2.77 -27.36
C THR A 159 -18.73 -1.54 -28.18
N ILE A 160 -18.77 -0.35 -27.61
CA ILE A 160 -18.41 0.91 -28.30
C ILE A 160 -16.93 1.34 -28.08
N GLY A 161 -16.05 0.38 -27.68
CA GLY A 161 -14.61 0.60 -27.61
C GLY A 161 -14.13 1.25 -26.31
N ARG A 162 -14.87 1.11 -25.20
CA ARG A 162 -14.51 1.61 -23.86
C ARG A 162 -14.16 3.11 -23.82
N PRO A 163 -15.07 3.98 -24.26
CA PRO A 163 -14.85 5.42 -24.15
C PRO A 163 -14.72 5.83 -22.67
N SER A 164 -14.11 6.98 -22.39
CA SER A 164 -14.10 7.55 -21.05
C SER A 164 -15.54 7.73 -20.54
N THR A 165 -15.75 7.75 -19.22
CA THR A 165 -17.09 7.96 -18.64
C THR A 165 -17.73 9.25 -19.18
N ARG A 166 -16.94 10.30 -19.39
CA ARG A 166 -17.40 11.59 -19.94
C ARG A 166 -17.89 11.46 -21.38
N ASP A 167 -17.17 10.71 -22.22
CA ASP A 167 -17.53 10.51 -23.62
C ASP A 167 -18.70 9.55 -23.76
N TYR A 168 -18.78 8.53 -22.89
CA TYR A 168 -19.91 7.61 -22.81
C TYR A 168 -21.23 8.34 -22.50
N VAL A 169 -21.22 9.23 -21.50
CA VAL A 169 -22.41 10.04 -21.16
C VAL A 169 -22.86 10.88 -22.36
N LYS A 170 -21.92 11.52 -23.07
CA LYS A 170 -22.24 12.30 -24.27
C LYS A 170 -22.86 11.47 -25.40
N ILE A 171 -22.40 10.22 -25.60
CA ILE A 171 -22.95 9.30 -26.60
C ILE A 171 -24.37 8.91 -26.25
N VAL A 172 -24.66 8.69 -24.95
CA VAL A 172 -26.00 8.26 -24.48
C VAL A 172 -26.98 9.41 -24.44
N GLU A 173 -26.54 10.65 -24.13
CA GLU A 173 -27.39 11.84 -24.05
C GLU A 173 -27.56 12.54 -25.38
N GLY A 174 -26.71 12.29 -26.37
CA GLY A 174 -26.70 12.95 -27.68
C GLY A 174 -27.33 12.15 -28.82
N GLY A 175 -27.98 10.99 -28.52
CA GLY A 175 -28.67 10.12 -29.49
C GLY A 175 -30.17 10.36 -29.59
#